data_0d6f3c193c785729909eb12e45c52057
#
_entry.id   0d6f3c193c785729909eb12e45c52057
#
_cell.length_a   1.000
_cell.length_b   1.000
_cell.length_c   1.000
_cell.angle_alpha   90.00
_cell.angle_beta   90.00
_cell.angle_gamma   90.00
#
_symmetry.space_group_name_H-M   'P 1'
#
loop_
_entity.id
_entity.type
_entity.pdbx_description
1 polymer ?
#
loop_
_entity_poly.entity_id
_entity_poly.type
_entity_poly.pdbx_seq_one_letter_code
_entity_poly.pdbx_strand_id
1 'polypeptide(L)'
;GLHNPLFDLEIYLYFSALSVVIGHCYPLWFQFKGGKGAATGLGIFLYFEPFLVVPSLLVWMLSLVVFRFVGLATILAFASLPVFVFLFERQSFVNLIFFSLILGLLILFTHRQNINSMLKGTEHRVSFSLKSDAN
;
A
#
# COMPACT_ATOMS: atom_id res chain seq x y z
N GLY A 1 34.34 11.12 -5.67
CA GLY A 1 32.90 10.92 -5.69
C GLY A 1 32.23 11.96 -4.83
N LEU A 2 31.32 12.76 -5.42
CA LEU A 2 30.52 13.75 -4.69
C LEU A 2 29.52 13.01 -3.82
N HIS A 3 29.82 12.91 -2.54
CA HIS A 3 28.89 12.43 -1.52
C HIS A 3 27.77 13.47 -1.42
N ASN A 4 26.56 13.15 -1.84
CA ASN A 4 25.41 14.04 -1.69
C ASN A 4 24.67 13.66 -0.40
N PRO A 5 24.81 14.46 0.69
CA PRO A 5 24.26 14.11 2.00
C PRO A 5 22.71 14.05 1.99
N LEU A 6 22.05 14.73 1.04
CA LEU A 6 20.59 14.67 0.89
C LEU A 6 20.15 13.33 0.31
N PHE A 7 20.93 12.76 -0.61
CA PHE A 7 20.63 11.44 -1.19
C PHE A 7 20.73 10.34 -0.14
N ASP A 8 21.75 10.40 0.73
CA ASP A 8 21.90 9.46 1.82
C ASP A 8 20.73 9.57 2.81
N LEU A 9 20.31 10.78 3.14
CA LEU A 9 19.16 11.00 4.04
C LEU A 9 17.88 10.40 3.49
N GLU A 10 17.56 10.57 2.20
CA GLU A 10 16.39 9.97 1.58
C GLU A 10 16.39 8.44 1.70
N ILE A 11 17.52 7.81 1.41
CA ILE A 11 17.67 6.36 1.53
C ILE A 11 17.40 5.89 2.97
N TYR A 12 17.97 6.56 3.97
CA TYR A 12 17.71 6.24 5.38
C TYR A 12 16.22 6.37 5.74
N LEU A 13 15.55 7.40 5.23
CA LEU A 13 14.12 7.59 5.47
C LEU A 13 13.29 6.46 4.86
N TYR A 14 13.58 6.03 3.63
CA TYR A 14 12.88 4.91 3.00
C TYR A 14 13.13 3.58 3.72
N PHE A 15 14.35 3.30 4.17
CA PHE A 15 14.64 2.11 4.98
C PHE A 15 13.91 2.15 6.31
N SER A 16 13.87 3.30 6.98
CA SER A 16 13.13 3.48 8.24
C SER A 16 11.64 3.26 8.02
N ALA A 17 11.08 3.81 6.95
CA ALA A 17 9.68 3.65 6.58
C ALA A 17 9.31 2.18 6.31
N LEU A 18 10.14 1.44 5.54
CA LEU A 18 9.95 0.00 5.33
C LEU A 18 10.03 -0.79 6.64
N SER A 19 10.96 -0.44 7.53
CA SER A 19 11.11 -1.07 8.83
C SER A 19 9.85 -0.88 9.69
N VAL A 20 9.22 0.29 9.65
CA VAL A 20 7.94 0.56 10.33
C VAL A 20 6.82 -0.32 9.79
N VAL A 21 6.71 -0.47 8.47
CA VAL A 21 5.70 -1.35 7.86
C VAL A 21 5.93 -2.82 8.25
N ILE A 22 7.18 -3.29 8.17
CA ILE A 22 7.56 -4.65 8.54
C ILE A 22 7.26 -4.90 10.03
N GLY A 23 7.64 -3.97 10.90
CA GLY A 23 7.37 -4.06 12.35
C GLY A 23 5.87 -4.09 12.67
N HIS A 24 5.05 -3.35 11.91
CA HIS A 24 3.60 -3.41 12.03
C HIS A 24 3.03 -4.77 11.55
N CYS A 25 3.58 -5.34 10.48
CA CYS A 25 3.11 -6.63 9.94
C CYS A 25 3.58 -7.82 10.79
N TYR A 26 4.77 -7.72 11.36
CA TYR A 26 5.44 -8.80 12.10
C TYR A 26 5.95 -8.34 13.47
N PRO A 27 5.08 -7.89 14.38
CA PRO A 27 5.49 -7.37 15.68
C PRO A 27 6.03 -8.49 16.57
N LEU A 28 7.22 -8.27 17.13
CA LEU A 28 7.93 -9.23 17.99
C LEU A 28 7.09 -9.68 19.20
N TRP A 29 6.46 -8.72 19.87
CA TRP A 29 5.69 -8.95 21.10
C TRP A 29 4.35 -9.67 20.89
N PHE A 30 3.88 -9.79 19.64
CA PHE A 30 2.62 -10.44 19.28
C PHE A 30 2.83 -11.69 18.42
N GLN A 31 3.93 -12.44 18.68
CA GLN A 31 4.24 -13.68 17.98
C GLN A 31 4.28 -13.51 16.44
N PHE A 32 4.74 -12.36 15.96
CA PHE A 32 4.80 -11.98 14.54
C PHE A 32 3.42 -11.98 13.82
N LYS A 33 2.33 -11.83 14.59
CA LYS A 33 0.96 -11.74 14.07
C LYS A 33 0.49 -10.29 14.16
N GLY A 34 0.74 -9.50 13.12
CA GLY A 34 0.35 -8.11 13.03
C GLY A 34 -0.68 -7.82 11.94
N GLY A 35 -0.74 -6.58 11.52
CA GLY A 35 -1.59 -6.12 10.42
C GLY A 35 -1.01 -6.45 9.03
N LYS A 36 -1.65 -5.92 7.99
CA LYS A 36 -1.24 -6.10 6.59
C LYS A 36 -0.40 -4.93 6.04
N GLY A 37 -0.16 -3.91 6.85
CA GLY A 37 0.68 -2.77 6.50
C GLY A 37 0.02 -1.70 5.62
N ALA A 38 -1.22 -1.88 5.16
CA ALA A 38 -1.86 -0.97 4.22
C ALA A 38 -2.04 0.45 4.77
N ALA A 39 -2.61 0.60 5.98
CA ALA A 39 -2.79 1.92 6.61
C ALA A 39 -1.45 2.58 6.93
N THR A 40 -0.47 1.80 7.39
CA THR A 40 0.89 2.28 7.68
C THR A 40 1.57 2.75 6.39
N GLY A 41 1.48 1.97 5.31
CA GLY A 41 2.01 2.34 3.99
C GLY A 41 1.35 3.59 3.42
N LEU A 42 0.02 3.72 3.58
CA LEU A 42 -0.71 4.93 3.19
C LEU A 42 -0.20 6.15 3.97
N GLY A 43 -0.02 6.05 5.29
CA GLY A 43 0.51 7.12 6.13
C GLY A 43 1.92 7.55 5.71
N ILE A 44 2.76 6.61 5.32
CA ILE A 44 4.12 6.88 4.80
C ILE A 44 4.05 7.67 3.49
N PHE A 45 3.19 7.26 2.54
CA PHE A 45 3.03 8.00 1.28
C PHE A 45 2.39 9.38 1.49
N LEU A 46 1.49 9.54 2.46
CA LEU A 46 0.97 10.85 2.85
C LEU A 46 2.07 11.79 3.36
N TYR A 47 3.12 11.26 3.97
CA TYR A 47 4.26 12.03 4.44
C TYR A 47 5.23 12.38 3.30
N PHE A 48 5.60 11.39 2.47
CA PHE A 48 6.60 11.59 1.40
C PHE A 48 6.01 12.29 0.18
N GLU A 49 4.87 11.79 -0.32
CA GLU A 49 4.27 12.23 -1.59
C GLU A 49 2.72 12.22 -1.50
N PRO A 50 2.13 13.18 -0.79
CA PRO A 50 0.67 13.23 -0.61
C PRO A 50 -0.10 13.30 -1.93
N PHE A 51 0.49 13.92 -2.98
CA PHE A 51 -0.14 14.02 -4.29
C PHE A 51 -0.31 12.66 -4.99
N LEU A 52 0.57 11.69 -4.74
CA LEU A 52 0.46 10.34 -5.30
C LEU A 52 -0.61 9.50 -4.59
N VAL A 53 -0.98 9.87 -3.37
CA VAL A 53 -2.03 9.19 -2.61
C VAL A 53 -3.40 9.39 -3.25
N VAL A 54 -3.68 10.57 -3.78
CA VAL A 54 -4.99 10.89 -4.38
C VAL A 54 -5.33 9.94 -5.54
N PRO A 55 -4.51 9.82 -6.60
CA PRO A 55 -4.80 8.89 -7.69
C PRO A 55 -4.80 7.42 -7.23
N SER A 56 -3.96 7.04 -6.25
CA SER A 56 -3.96 5.68 -5.71
C SER A 56 -5.25 5.36 -4.95
N LEU A 57 -5.81 6.31 -4.20
CA LEU A 57 -7.11 6.17 -3.56
C LEU A 57 -8.26 6.09 -4.57
N LEU A 58 -8.16 6.79 -5.69
CA LEU A 58 -9.12 6.63 -6.80
C LEU A 58 -9.06 5.22 -7.38
N VAL A 59 -7.87 4.67 -7.61
CA VAL A 59 -7.70 3.27 -8.03
C VAL A 59 -8.31 2.33 -6.98
N TRP A 60 -8.07 2.56 -5.70
CA TRP A 60 -8.65 1.78 -4.61
C TRP A 60 -10.17 1.79 -4.65
N MET A 61 -10.76 2.99 -4.73
CA MET A 61 -12.22 3.18 -4.73
C MET A 61 -12.87 2.53 -5.96
N LEU A 62 -12.33 2.77 -7.16
CA LEU A 62 -12.83 2.18 -8.40
C LEU A 62 -12.73 0.65 -8.36
N SER A 63 -11.60 0.12 -7.90
CA SER A 63 -11.40 -1.32 -7.75
C SER A 63 -12.37 -1.93 -6.75
N LEU A 64 -12.64 -1.24 -5.63
CA LEU A 64 -13.60 -1.70 -4.63
C LEU A 64 -15.03 -1.74 -5.19
N VAL A 65 -15.44 -0.72 -5.96
CA VAL A 65 -16.78 -0.68 -6.58
C VAL A 65 -16.93 -1.80 -7.61
N VAL A 66 -15.92 -2.04 -8.43
CA VAL A 66 -15.96 -3.04 -9.52
C VAL A 66 -15.88 -4.47 -8.97
N PHE A 67 -14.88 -4.76 -8.15
CA PHE A 67 -14.57 -6.13 -7.70
C PHE A 67 -15.21 -6.50 -6.37
N ARG A 68 -15.54 -5.51 -5.53
CA ARG A 68 -16.13 -5.68 -4.19
C ARG A 68 -15.22 -6.41 -3.18
N PHE A 69 -13.92 -6.50 -3.43
CA PHE A 69 -12.93 -7.09 -2.52
C PHE A 69 -11.98 -6.01 -2.01
N VAL A 70 -12.02 -5.73 -0.70
CA VAL A 70 -11.14 -4.72 -0.05
C VAL A 70 -9.67 -5.09 -0.23
N GLY A 71 -9.32 -6.37 -0.06
CA GLY A 71 -7.94 -6.84 -0.21
C GLY A 71 -7.40 -6.62 -1.63
N LEU A 72 -8.21 -6.90 -2.66
CA LEU A 72 -7.81 -6.68 -4.06
C LEU A 72 -7.67 -5.18 -4.36
N ALA A 73 -8.63 -4.35 -3.91
CA ALA A 73 -8.55 -2.92 -4.09
C ALA A 73 -7.27 -2.33 -3.47
N THR A 74 -6.88 -2.82 -2.29
CA THR A 74 -5.64 -2.40 -1.61
C THR A 74 -4.40 -2.81 -2.41
N ILE A 75 -4.34 -4.04 -2.89
CA ILE A 75 -3.23 -4.52 -3.73
C ILE A 75 -3.10 -3.66 -4.99
N LEU A 76 -4.20 -3.39 -5.69
CA LEU A 76 -4.20 -2.59 -6.92
C LEU A 76 -3.80 -1.13 -6.67
N ALA A 77 -4.24 -0.53 -5.55
CA ALA A 77 -3.84 0.82 -5.17
C ALA A 77 -2.32 0.91 -4.94
N PHE A 78 -1.74 -0.01 -4.18
CA PHE A 78 -0.29 -0.01 -3.96
C PHE A 78 0.51 -0.41 -5.21
N ALA A 79 -0.01 -1.28 -6.06
CA ALA A 79 0.60 -1.62 -7.35
C ALA A 79 0.57 -0.44 -8.34
N SER A 80 -0.36 0.49 -8.21
CA SER A 80 -0.42 1.71 -9.03
C SER A 80 0.60 2.78 -8.64
N LEU A 81 1.12 2.76 -7.40
CA LEU A 81 2.08 3.77 -6.92
C LEU A 81 3.34 3.90 -7.79
N PRO A 82 4.06 2.81 -8.15
CA PRO A 82 5.22 2.93 -9.04
C PRO A 82 4.89 3.57 -10.39
N VAL A 83 3.70 3.32 -10.90
CA VAL A 83 3.23 3.92 -12.16
C VAL A 83 3.03 5.42 -11.99
N PHE A 84 2.42 5.84 -10.88
CA PHE A 84 2.21 7.27 -10.60
C PHE A 84 3.52 7.99 -10.28
N VAL A 85 4.46 7.34 -9.58
CA VAL A 85 5.82 7.86 -9.41
C VAL A 85 6.45 8.12 -10.78
N PHE A 86 6.38 7.16 -11.69
CA PHE A 86 6.93 7.30 -13.04
C PHE A 86 6.29 8.45 -13.83
N LEU A 87 5.00 8.68 -13.68
CA LEU A 87 4.26 9.68 -14.44
C LEU A 87 4.41 11.11 -13.88
N PHE A 88 4.49 11.26 -12.57
CA PHE A 88 4.34 12.56 -11.92
C PHE A 88 5.60 13.05 -11.20
N GLU A 89 6.45 12.12 -10.71
CA GLU A 89 7.64 12.50 -9.96
C GLU A 89 8.85 12.67 -10.89
N ARG A 90 9.59 13.78 -10.71
CA ARG A 90 10.76 14.11 -11.55
C ARG A 90 12.08 14.18 -10.80
N GLN A 91 12.08 14.47 -9.49
CA GLN A 91 13.30 14.75 -8.74
C GLN A 91 13.83 13.53 -7.98
N SER A 92 13.01 12.87 -7.17
CA SER A 92 13.38 11.69 -6.38
C SER A 92 12.96 10.38 -7.04
N PHE A 93 12.80 10.39 -8.35
CA PHE A 93 12.22 9.32 -9.16
C PHE A 93 12.80 7.93 -8.86
N VAL A 94 14.12 7.79 -8.86
CA VAL A 94 14.76 6.47 -8.77
C VAL A 94 14.55 5.82 -7.39
N ASN A 95 14.82 6.56 -6.32
CA ASN A 95 14.68 6.02 -4.96
C ASN A 95 13.21 5.75 -4.60
N LEU A 96 12.33 6.66 -4.96
CA LEU A 96 10.90 6.55 -4.68
C LEU A 96 10.24 5.41 -5.48
N ILE A 97 10.66 5.16 -6.73
CA ILE A 97 10.13 4.05 -7.53
C ILE A 97 10.55 2.70 -6.93
N PHE A 98 11.81 2.56 -6.51
CA PHE A 98 12.26 1.34 -5.84
C PHE A 98 11.54 1.14 -4.49
N PHE A 99 11.39 2.20 -3.70
CA PHE A 99 10.63 2.15 -2.46
C PHE A 99 9.17 1.72 -2.69
N SER A 100 8.49 2.33 -3.67
CA SER A 100 7.09 2.00 -4.00
C SER A 100 6.93 0.57 -4.53
N LEU A 101 7.89 0.05 -5.30
CA LEU A 101 7.92 -1.33 -5.75
C LEU A 101 8.08 -2.31 -4.57
N ILE A 102 9.04 -2.06 -3.69
CA ILE A 102 9.29 -2.92 -2.52
C ILE A 102 8.07 -2.92 -1.60
N LEU A 103 7.49 -1.75 -1.34
CA LEU A 103 6.28 -1.63 -0.52
C LEU A 103 5.09 -2.34 -1.18
N GLY A 104 4.90 -2.19 -2.49
CA GLY A 104 3.85 -2.88 -3.24
C GLY A 104 4.00 -4.41 -3.17
N LEU A 105 5.22 -4.94 -3.30
CA LEU A 105 5.50 -6.37 -3.12
C LEU A 105 5.24 -6.84 -1.69
N LEU A 106 5.59 -6.04 -0.69
CA LEU A 106 5.29 -6.35 0.72
C LEU A 106 3.78 -6.39 0.96
N ILE A 107 3.03 -5.43 0.45
CA ILE A 107 1.56 -5.41 0.54
C ILE A 107 0.95 -6.62 -0.17
N LEU A 108 1.42 -6.96 -1.36
CA LEU A 108 0.97 -8.17 -2.08
C LEU A 108 1.22 -9.43 -1.24
N PHE A 109 2.40 -9.56 -0.65
CA PHE A 109 2.75 -10.69 0.19
C PHE A 109 1.89 -10.78 1.46
N THR A 110 1.64 -9.66 2.15
CA THR A 110 0.81 -9.64 3.36
C THR A 110 -0.67 -9.92 3.06
N HIS A 111 -1.12 -9.68 1.83
CA HIS A 111 -2.48 -9.98 1.36
C HIS A 111 -2.64 -11.37 0.72
N ARG A 112 -1.63 -12.25 0.78
CA ARG A 112 -1.68 -13.60 0.17
C ARG A 112 -2.86 -14.46 0.63
N GLN A 113 -3.30 -14.28 1.89
CA GLN A 113 -4.49 -14.99 2.39
C GLN A 113 -5.77 -14.50 1.71
N ASN A 114 -5.92 -13.19 1.50
CA ASN A 114 -7.05 -12.63 0.76
C ASN A 114 -7.06 -13.15 -0.69
N ILE A 115 -5.89 -13.19 -1.35
CA ILE A 115 -5.75 -13.74 -2.70
C ILE A 115 -6.21 -15.20 -2.73
N ASN A 116 -5.73 -16.01 -1.78
CA ASN A 116 -6.13 -17.42 -1.68
C ASN A 116 -7.65 -17.59 -1.43
N SER A 117 -8.24 -16.76 -0.55
CA SER A 117 -9.68 -16.76 -0.28
C SER A 117 -10.48 -16.32 -1.51
N MET A 118 -9.99 -15.35 -2.28
CA MET A 118 -10.61 -14.93 -3.54
C MET A 118 -10.60 -16.06 -4.58
N LEU A 119 -9.48 -16.74 -4.74
CA LEU A 119 -9.33 -17.88 -5.66
C LEU A 119 -10.25 -19.05 -5.29
N LYS A 120 -10.49 -19.26 -3.98
CA LYS A 120 -11.41 -20.28 -3.47
C LYS A 120 -12.87 -19.83 -3.45
N GLY A 121 -13.17 -18.58 -3.80
CA GLY A 121 -14.53 -18.02 -3.75
C GLY A 121 -15.07 -17.81 -2.33
N THR A 122 -14.21 -17.80 -1.31
CA THR A 122 -14.56 -17.64 0.12
C THR A 122 -14.28 -16.26 0.68
N GLU A 123 -13.73 -15.35 -0.14
CA GLU A 123 -13.44 -13.98 0.31
C GLU A 123 -14.75 -13.18 0.45
N HIS A 124 -14.84 -12.42 1.54
CA HIS A 124 -16.00 -11.58 1.80
C HIS A 124 -16.12 -10.45 0.77
N ARG A 125 -17.30 -10.34 0.14
CA ARG A 125 -17.62 -9.24 -0.78
C ARG A 125 -18.33 -8.12 -0.04
N VAL A 126 -17.89 -6.88 -0.27
CA VAL A 126 -18.57 -5.70 0.25
C VAL A 126 -19.97 -5.58 -0.39
N SER A 127 -21.01 -5.48 0.44
CA SER A 127 -22.38 -5.19 -0.01
C SER A 127 -22.64 -3.69 0.13
N PHE A 128 -23.02 -3.05 -0.96
CA PHE A 128 -23.43 -1.63 -0.97
C PHE A 128 -24.95 -1.48 -0.82
N SER A 129 -25.68 -2.58 -0.46
CA SER A 129 -27.12 -2.50 -0.21
C SER A 129 -27.37 -1.69 1.07
N LEU A 130 -27.95 -0.51 0.92
CA LEU A 130 -28.62 0.17 2.01
C LEU A 130 -29.86 -0.66 2.31
N LYS A 131 -29.83 -1.55 3.32
CA LYS A 131 -31.05 -2.05 3.91
C LYS A 131 -31.77 -0.83 4.47
N SER A 132 -32.81 -0.40 3.80
CA SER A 132 -33.85 0.41 4.41
C SER A 132 -34.53 -0.46 5.47
N ASP A 133 -34.07 -0.35 6.71
CA ASP A 133 -34.81 -0.85 7.86
C ASP A 133 -35.95 0.16 8.10
N ALA A 134 -36.93 0.14 7.20
CA ALA A 134 -38.24 0.74 7.41
C ALA A 134 -39.18 -0.40 7.83
N ASN A 135 -39.30 -0.55 9.15
CA ASN A 135 -40.49 -1.02 9.85
C ASN A 135 -40.40 -0.60 11.31
#